data_1c3fae781c004ce8c7d23196bfed1ff5
#
_entry.id   1c3fae781c004ce8c7d23196bfed1ff5
#
_cell.length_a   1.000
_cell.length_b   1.000
_cell.length_c   1.000
_cell.angle_alpha   90.00
_cell.angle_beta   90.00
_cell.angle_gamma   90.00
#
_symmetry.space_group_name_H-M   'P 1'
#
loop_
_entity.id
_entity.type
_entity.pdbx_description
1 polymer ?
#
loop_
_entity_poly.entity_id
_entity_poly.type
_entity_poly.pdbx_seq_one_letter_code
_entity_poly.pdbx_strand_id
1 'polypeptide(L)'
;MKKHFRRLQKAFFGHAQGREMNREKIRSEFQSYVSHYDPSDPKIRLKIDHTYRVADLCERIAGSLSLSEEMTEISWICGMLHDIGRFEQVQRFHTFLDAESVDHAKLGAEILFGEEQLIRRFLEETKWDEQIRDAIYWHSAYQLPENLKEDLFCRILRDADKLDILRVNLETPLEDIYNVTTKELRTSEVTPEVMEA
;
A
#
# COMPACT_ATOMS: atom_id res chain seq x y z
N MET A 1 15.98 -34.96 36.33
CA MET A 1 15.90 -33.54 36.04
C MET A 1 15.87 -33.16 34.55
N LYS A 2 16.70 -33.77 33.67
CA LYS A 2 16.76 -33.40 32.22
C LYS A 2 15.50 -33.74 31.38
N LYS A 3 14.66 -34.72 31.80
CA LYS A 3 13.42 -35.07 31.07
C LYS A 3 12.25 -34.11 31.36
N HIS A 4 12.21 -33.45 32.51
CA HIS A 4 11.16 -32.51 32.89
C HIS A 4 11.31 -31.16 32.19
N PHE A 5 12.58 -30.72 31.98
CA PHE A 5 12.90 -29.48 31.28
C PHE A 5 12.53 -29.51 29.78
N ARG A 6 12.72 -30.67 29.12
CA ARG A 6 12.34 -30.86 27.70
C ARG A 6 10.81 -30.89 27.49
N ARG A 7 10.04 -31.27 28.51
CA ARG A 7 8.58 -31.31 28.44
C ARG A 7 7.96 -29.89 28.60
N LEU A 8 8.59 -29.05 29.38
CA LEU A 8 8.20 -27.63 29.56
C LEU A 8 8.55 -26.79 28.31
N GLN A 9 9.69 -27.04 27.67
CA GLN A 9 10.02 -26.38 26.40
C GLN A 9 9.03 -26.71 25.28
N LYS A 10 8.57 -27.98 25.17
CA LYS A 10 7.55 -28.35 24.17
C LYS A 10 6.16 -27.75 24.46
N ALA A 11 5.81 -27.47 25.72
CA ALA A 11 4.55 -26.85 26.06
C ALA A 11 4.53 -25.33 25.85
N PHE A 12 5.68 -24.66 25.90
CA PHE A 12 5.78 -23.21 25.65
C PHE A 12 5.96 -22.85 24.16
N PHE A 13 6.44 -23.76 23.32
CA PHE A 13 6.56 -23.56 21.87
C PHE A 13 5.37 -24.10 21.06
N GLY A 14 4.31 -24.55 21.71
CA GLY A 14 3.20 -25.28 21.10
C GLY A 14 1.96 -24.42 20.74
N HIS A 15 1.94 -23.09 20.92
CA HIS A 15 0.74 -22.28 20.66
C HIS A 15 1.04 -20.88 20.10
N ALA A 16 2.05 -20.75 19.26
CA ALA A 16 2.27 -19.56 18.47
C ALA A 16 2.75 -19.93 17.05
N GLN A 17 2.06 -20.87 16.39
CA GLN A 17 2.03 -20.91 14.94
C GLN A 17 0.91 -19.94 14.51
N GLY A 18 1.20 -18.65 14.54
CA GLY A 18 0.58 -17.74 13.61
C GLY A 18 0.88 -18.34 12.22
N ARG A 19 -0.16 -18.63 11.40
CA ARG A 19 0.05 -19.06 10.03
C ARG A 19 0.96 -18.01 9.40
N GLU A 20 2.15 -18.43 9.02
CA GLU A 20 3.07 -17.62 8.22
C GLU A 20 2.26 -17.06 7.03
N MET A 21 2.16 -15.73 6.92
CA MET A 21 1.39 -15.12 5.85
C MET A 21 2.03 -15.48 4.52
N ASN A 22 1.26 -16.07 3.62
CA ASN A 22 1.76 -16.61 2.36
C ASN A 22 1.94 -15.47 1.34
N ARG A 23 3.11 -14.83 1.33
CA ARG A 23 3.48 -13.76 0.39
C ARG A 23 3.36 -14.21 -1.08
N GLU A 24 3.61 -15.48 -1.38
CA GLU A 24 3.46 -16.02 -2.74
C GLU A 24 2.00 -15.99 -3.17
N LYS A 25 1.06 -16.37 -2.29
CA LYS A 25 -0.37 -16.26 -2.53
C LYS A 25 -0.76 -14.79 -2.78
N ILE A 26 -0.32 -13.87 -1.93
CA ILE A 26 -0.65 -12.44 -2.06
C ILE A 26 -0.12 -11.87 -3.39
N ARG A 27 1.11 -12.18 -3.76
CA ARG A 27 1.68 -11.78 -5.05
C ARG A 27 0.91 -12.38 -6.24
N SER A 28 0.54 -13.65 -6.15
CA SER A 28 -0.24 -14.33 -7.19
C SER A 28 -1.63 -13.71 -7.36
N GLU A 29 -2.33 -13.40 -6.26
CA GLU A 29 -3.63 -12.73 -6.30
C GLU A 29 -3.51 -11.30 -6.84
N PHE A 30 -2.46 -10.57 -6.48
CA PHE A 30 -2.18 -9.26 -7.06
C PHE A 30 -1.92 -9.35 -8.58
N GLN A 31 -1.09 -10.30 -9.02
CA GLN A 31 -0.86 -10.55 -10.46
C GLN A 31 -2.16 -10.92 -11.17
N SER A 32 -3.00 -11.77 -10.57
CA SER A 32 -4.32 -12.10 -11.11
C SER A 32 -5.21 -10.87 -11.24
N TYR A 33 -5.22 -9.98 -10.24
CA TYR A 33 -5.98 -8.72 -10.28
C TYR A 33 -5.49 -7.81 -11.40
N VAL A 34 -4.19 -7.54 -11.49
CA VAL A 34 -3.64 -6.61 -12.48
C VAL A 34 -3.68 -7.16 -13.91
N SER A 35 -3.82 -8.47 -14.09
CA SER A 35 -3.95 -9.09 -15.42
C SER A 35 -5.23 -8.72 -16.18
N HIS A 36 -6.20 -8.12 -15.50
CA HIS A 36 -7.43 -7.61 -16.12
C HIS A 36 -7.24 -6.22 -16.78
N TYR A 37 -6.11 -5.60 -16.58
CA TYR A 37 -5.77 -4.27 -17.12
C TYR A 37 -4.76 -4.39 -18.26
N ASP A 38 -4.72 -3.39 -19.14
CA ASP A 38 -3.85 -3.42 -20.33
C ASP A 38 -2.35 -3.38 -19.93
N PRO A 39 -1.60 -4.46 -20.13
CA PRO A 39 -0.18 -4.50 -19.77
C PRO A 39 0.70 -3.64 -20.70
N SER A 40 0.18 -3.14 -21.82
CA SER A 40 0.88 -2.23 -22.72
C SER A 40 0.82 -0.77 -22.26
N ASP A 41 -0.15 -0.42 -21.39
CA ASP A 41 -0.27 0.92 -20.83
C ASP A 41 0.93 1.20 -19.88
N PRO A 42 1.74 2.25 -20.16
CA PRO A 42 2.87 2.60 -19.32
C PRO A 42 2.47 2.96 -17.88
N LYS A 43 1.27 3.52 -17.67
CA LYS A 43 0.75 3.84 -16.35
C LYS A 43 0.47 2.59 -15.53
N ILE A 44 -0.09 1.54 -16.15
CA ILE A 44 -0.33 0.25 -15.50
C ILE A 44 1.00 -0.39 -15.09
N ARG A 45 1.99 -0.45 -16.00
CA ARG A 45 3.33 -0.98 -15.67
C ARG A 45 4.01 -0.21 -14.55
N LEU A 46 3.97 1.13 -14.63
CA LEU A 46 4.52 1.99 -13.59
C LEU A 46 3.94 1.65 -12.21
N LYS A 47 2.62 1.46 -12.13
CA LYS A 47 1.95 1.16 -10.86
C LYS A 47 2.22 -0.26 -10.35
N ILE A 48 2.41 -1.23 -11.22
CA ILE A 48 2.84 -2.57 -10.82
C ILE A 48 4.24 -2.50 -10.17
N ASP A 49 5.21 -1.86 -10.82
CA ASP A 49 6.57 -1.75 -10.30
C ASP A 49 6.62 -0.93 -9.00
N HIS A 50 5.89 0.17 -8.94
CA HIS A 50 5.73 1.01 -7.76
C HIS A 50 5.18 0.21 -6.57
N THR A 51 4.13 -0.56 -6.77
CA THR A 51 3.49 -1.38 -5.72
C THR A 51 4.49 -2.31 -5.05
N TYR A 52 5.30 -3.05 -5.82
CA TYR A 52 6.31 -3.95 -5.24
C TYR A 52 7.37 -3.19 -4.46
N ARG A 53 7.83 -2.05 -4.96
CA ARG A 53 8.84 -1.21 -4.28
C ARG A 53 8.31 -0.62 -2.98
N VAL A 54 7.07 -0.13 -2.99
CA VAL A 54 6.42 0.40 -1.78
C VAL A 54 6.24 -0.71 -0.73
N ALA A 55 5.86 -1.92 -1.13
CA ALA A 55 5.78 -3.06 -0.21
C ALA A 55 7.14 -3.37 0.45
N ASP A 56 8.21 -3.42 -0.34
CA ASP A 56 9.58 -3.66 0.18
C ASP A 56 10.06 -2.49 1.08
N LEU A 57 9.66 -1.26 0.78
CA LEU A 57 9.96 -0.09 1.62
C LEU A 57 9.18 -0.15 2.94
N CYS A 58 7.91 -0.52 2.92
CA CYS A 58 7.11 -0.73 4.14
C CYS A 58 7.77 -1.76 5.07
N GLU A 59 8.21 -2.90 4.52
CA GLU A 59 8.93 -3.93 5.29
C GLU A 59 10.21 -3.38 5.91
N ARG A 60 11.02 -2.63 5.13
CA ARG A 60 12.26 -2.04 5.61
C ARG A 60 12.04 -1.01 6.71
N ILE A 61 11.03 -0.15 6.57
CA ILE A 61 10.66 0.84 7.59
C ILE A 61 10.20 0.12 8.85
N ALA A 62 9.29 -0.86 8.75
CA ALA A 62 8.81 -1.66 9.87
C ALA A 62 9.97 -2.36 10.61
N GLY A 63 10.90 -2.97 9.87
CA GLY A 63 12.11 -3.58 10.41
C GLY A 63 13.01 -2.58 11.15
N SER A 64 13.17 -1.35 10.61
CA SER A 64 13.95 -0.28 11.26
C SER A 64 13.34 0.20 12.58
N LEU A 65 12.02 0.09 12.70
CA LEU A 65 11.26 0.38 13.92
C LEU A 65 11.24 -0.80 14.91
N SER A 66 11.90 -1.92 14.57
CA SER A 66 11.93 -3.15 15.38
C SER A 66 10.53 -3.68 15.69
N LEU A 67 9.61 -3.59 14.75
CA LEU A 67 8.26 -4.15 14.88
C LEU A 67 8.31 -5.68 14.90
N SER A 68 7.25 -6.32 15.42
CA SER A 68 7.12 -7.78 15.38
C SER A 68 7.05 -8.27 13.92
N GLU A 69 7.38 -9.53 13.71
CA GLU A 69 7.27 -10.17 12.40
C GLU A 69 5.86 -10.02 11.81
N GLU A 70 4.81 -10.26 12.60
CA GLU A 70 3.43 -10.07 12.18
C GLU A 70 3.15 -8.62 11.72
N MET A 71 3.57 -7.60 12.48
CA MET A 71 3.37 -6.20 12.10
C MET A 71 4.19 -5.81 10.87
N THR A 72 5.37 -6.39 10.70
CA THR A 72 6.20 -6.20 9.50
C THR A 72 5.51 -6.78 8.26
N GLU A 73 4.91 -7.97 8.38
CA GLU A 73 4.12 -8.58 7.31
C GLU A 73 2.88 -7.74 6.96
N ILE A 74 2.15 -7.22 7.96
CA ILE A 74 1.00 -6.34 7.71
C ILE A 74 1.44 -5.04 7.03
N SER A 75 2.59 -4.46 7.42
CA SER A 75 3.14 -3.28 6.75
C SER A 75 3.43 -3.56 5.27
N TRP A 76 4.04 -4.71 4.97
CA TRP A 76 4.31 -5.15 3.60
C TRP A 76 3.00 -5.32 2.79
N ILE A 77 1.96 -5.91 3.40
CA ILE A 77 0.64 -6.08 2.78
C ILE A 77 -0.02 -4.72 2.49
N CYS A 78 0.06 -3.77 3.40
CA CYS A 78 -0.42 -2.41 3.14
C CYS A 78 0.25 -1.83 1.89
N GLY A 79 1.57 -1.99 1.74
CA GLY A 79 2.30 -1.59 0.54
C GLY A 79 1.85 -2.32 -0.72
N MET A 80 1.60 -3.63 -0.66
CA MET A 80 1.11 -4.43 -1.80
C MET A 80 -0.29 -4.03 -2.27
N LEU A 81 -1.13 -3.46 -1.41
CA LEU A 81 -2.53 -3.21 -1.72
C LEU A 81 -2.91 -1.72 -1.80
N HIS A 82 -2.00 -0.79 -1.44
CA HIS A 82 -2.34 0.62 -1.30
C HIS A 82 -2.91 1.26 -2.56
N ASP A 83 -2.35 0.92 -3.70
CA ASP A 83 -2.68 1.49 -5.01
C ASP A 83 -3.63 0.61 -5.85
N ILE A 84 -4.34 -0.36 -5.23
CA ILE A 84 -5.27 -1.23 -5.94
C ILE A 84 -6.32 -0.43 -6.74
N GLY A 85 -6.75 0.72 -6.22
CA GLY A 85 -7.69 1.63 -6.88
C GLY A 85 -7.12 2.37 -8.10
N ARG A 86 -5.79 2.50 -8.22
CA ARG A 86 -5.14 3.16 -9.37
C ARG A 86 -5.37 2.43 -10.69
N PHE A 87 -5.42 1.12 -10.65
CA PHE A 87 -5.66 0.30 -11.85
C PHE A 87 -7.04 0.62 -12.45
N GLU A 88 -8.06 0.65 -11.61
CA GLU A 88 -9.42 1.02 -12.01
C GLU A 88 -9.52 2.49 -12.42
N GLN A 89 -8.86 3.41 -11.70
CA GLN A 89 -8.80 4.82 -12.05
C GLN A 89 -8.20 5.03 -13.44
N VAL A 90 -7.04 4.40 -13.72
CA VAL A 90 -6.38 4.53 -15.04
C VAL A 90 -7.26 3.93 -16.14
N GLN A 91 -7.87 2.78 -15.92
CA GLN A 91 -8.75 2.15 -16.90
C GLN A 91 -9.95 3.03 -17.26
N ARG A 92 -10.56 3.71 -16.27
CA ARG A 92 -11.76 4.53 -16.50
C ARG A 92 -11.45 5.93 -16.99
N PHE A 93 -10.39 6.54 -16.50
CA PHE A 93 -10.14 7.98 -16.64
C PHE A 93 -8.81 8.32 -17.34
N HIS A 94 -7.95 7.34 -17.58
CA HIS A 94 -6.64 7.50 -18.24
C HIS A 94 -5.70 8.53 -17.55
N THR A 95 -5.92 8.81 -16.27
CA THR A 95 -5.14 9.78 -15.48
C THR A 95 -4.87 9.28 -14.06
N PHE A 96 -3.82 9.83 -13.43
CA PHE A 96 -3.55 9.70 -12.01
C PHE A 96 -4.04 10.89 -11.18
N LEU A 97 -4.65 11.90 -11.81
CA LEU A 97 -5.12 13.11 -11.14
C LEU A 97 -6.47 12.85 -10.45
N ASP A 98 -6.44 12.70 -9.13
CA ASP A 98 -7.63 12.42 -8.32
C ASP A 98 -8.68 13.54 -8.49
N ALA A 99 -8.22 14.80 -8.60
CA ALA A 99 -9.12 15.95 -8.78
C ALA A 99 -9.90 15.93 -10.11
N GLU A 100 -9.41 15.21 -11.12
CA GLU A 100 -10.05 15.08 -12.43
C GLU A 100 -10.77 13.74 -12.61
N SER A 101 -10.75 12.87 -11.59
CA SER A 101 -11.29 11.51 -11.68
C SER A 101 -11.93 11.06 -10.37
N VAL A 102 -11.26 10.25 -9.60
CA VAL A 102 -11.71 9.70 -8.32
C VAL A 102 -10.54 9.68 -7.33
N ASP A 103 -10.85 9.79 -6.05
CA ASP A 103 -9.88 9.55 -4.97
C ASP A 103 -9.49 8.06 -4.98
N HIS A 104 -8.29 7.76 -5.47
CA HIS A 104 -7.83 6.38 -5.67
C HIS A 104 -7.66 5.60 -4.36
N ALA A 105 -7.33 6.30 -3.27
CA ALA A 105 -7.15 5.67 -1.97
C ALA A 105 -8.49 5.18 -1.42
N LYS A 106 -9.53 6.02 -1.50
CA LYS A 106 -10.89 5.64 -1.12
C LYS A 106 -11.46 4.57 -2.03
N LEU A 107 -11.26 4.69 -3.34
CA LEU A 107 -11.65 3.65 -4.31
C LEU A 107 -10.96 2.32 -4.01
N GLY A 108 -9.67 2.34 -3.68
CA GLY A 108 -8.92 1.13 -3.31
C GLY A 108 -9.47 0.46 -2.05
N ALA A 109 -9.77 1.25 -1.03
CA ALA A 109 -10.41 0.74 0.20
C ALA A 109 -11.79 0.15 -0.08
N GLU A 110 -12.60 0.77 -0.95
CA GLU A 110 -13.91 0.25 -1.37
C GLU A 110 -13.79 -1.05 -2.16
N ILE A 111 -12.86 -1.14 -3.10
CA ILE A 111 -12.59 -2.38 -3.87
C ILE A 111 -12.22 -3.53 -2.92
N LEU A 112 -11.38 -3.27 -1.93
CA LEU A 112 -10.89 -4.31 -1.02
C LEU A 112 -11.92 -4.70 0.04
N PHE A 113 -12.62 -3.75 0.63
CA PHE A 113 -13.45 -3.94 1.83
C PHE A 113 -14.96 -3.68 1.61
N GLY A 114 -15.37 -3.30 0.38
CA GLY A 114 -16.78 -3.14 0.02
C GLY A 114 -17.53 -4.48 -0.06
N GLU A 115 -18.65 -4.50 -0.76
CA GLU A 115 -19.56 -5.65 -0.80
C GLU A 115 -18.89 -6.97 -1.23
N GLU A 116 -17.97 -6.91 -2.21
CA GLU A 116 -17.31 -8.11 -2.75
C GLU A 116 -16.20 -8.65 -1.85
N GLN A 117 -15.77 -7.89 -0.84
CA GLN A 117 -14.73 -8.30 0.12
C GLN A 117 -13.47 -8.85 -0.58
N LEU A 118 -12.96 -8.17 -1.62
CA LEU A 118 -11.81 -8.62 -2.39
C LEU A 118 -10.59 -8.93 -1.51
N ILE A 119 -10.46 -8.27 -0.35
CA ILE A 119 -9.41 -8.52 0.62
C ILE A 119 -9.32 -10.00 1.03
N ARG A 120 -10.44 -10.75 1.00
CA ARG A 120 -10.47 -12.19 1.35
C ARG A 120 -9.70 -13.08 0.37
N ARG A 121 -9.42 -12.62 -0.83
CA ARG A 121 -8.52 -13.31 -1.75
C ARG A 121 -7.07 -13.26 -1.27
N PHE A 122 -6.67 -12.16 -0.64
CA PHE A 122 -5.33 -11.91 -0.13
C PHE A 122 -5.15 -12.47 1.29
N LEU A 123 -6.10 -12.19 2.17
CA LEU A 123 -6.07 -12.54 3.59
C LEU A 123 -7.34 -13.29 4.01
N GLU A 124 -7.16 -14.42 4.68
CA GLU A 124 -8.28 -15.19 5.25
C GLU A 124 -8.74 -14.61 6.61
N GLU A 125 -7.79 -14.11 7.40
CA GLU A 125 -8.03 -13.55 8.72
C GLU A 125 -8.51 -12.10 8.65
N THR A 126 -9.36 -11.72 9.60
CA THR A 126 -9.98 -10.38 9.70
C THR A 126 -9.35 -9.49 10.77
N LYS A 127 -8.40 -10.03 11.52
CA LYS A 127 -7.77 -9.36 12.68
C LYS A 127 -7.26 -7.95 12.38
N TRP A 128 -6.71 -7.75 11.16
CA TRP A 128 -6.06 -6.52 10.75
C TRP A 128 -6.84 -5.71 9.72
N ASP A 129 -8.10 -6.08 9.46
CA ASP A 129 -8.92 -5.45 8.41
C ASP A 129 -9.08 -3.95 8.61
N GLU A 130 -9.34 -3.50 9.84
CA GLU A 130 -9.54 -2.08 10.15
C GLU A 130 -8.24 -1.29 9.88
N GLN A 131 -7.11 -1.78 10.38
CA GLN A 131 -5.82 -1.13 10.24
C GLN A 131 -5.34 -1.10 8.78
N ILE A 132 -5.52 -2.20 8.04
CA ILE A 132 -5.16 -2.26 6.60
C ILE A 132 -6.07 -1.32 5.80
N ARG A 133 -7.39 -1.36 6.06
CA ARG A 133 -8.35 -0.46 5.41
C ARG A 133 -8.00 1.00 5.65
N ASP A 134 -7.71 1.38 6.89
CA ASP A 134 -7.38 2.75 7.25
C ASP A 134 -6.04 3.18 6.64
N ALA A 135 -5.03 2.30 6.63
CA ALA A 135 -3.77 2.59 5.96
C ALA A 135 -3.98 2.89 4.48
N ILE A 136 -4.76 2.05 3.78
CA ILE A 136 -5.05 2.24 2.35
C ILE A 136 -5.90 3.48 2.13
N TYR A 137 -6.95 3.70 2.91
CA TYR A 137 -7.87 4.82 2.76
C TYR A 137 -7.18 6.19 2.95
N TRP A 138 -6.21 6.28 3.88
CA TRP A 138 -5.56 7.53 4.26
C TRP A 138 -4.15 7.72 3.68
N HIS A 139 -3.63 6.80 2.86
CA HIS A 139 -2.23 6.89 2.41
C HIS A 139 -1.94 8.14 1.59
N SER A 140 -2.90 8.63 0.79
CA SER A 140 -2.76 9.83 -0.05
C SER A 140 -3.13 11.13 0.67
N ALA A 141 -3.73 11.06 1.88
CA ALA A 141 -4.18 12.24 2.59
C ALA A 141 -3.01 13.15 3.01
N TYR A 142 -3.19 14.47 2.88
CA TYR A 142 -2.17 15.45 3.32
C TYR A 142 -1.92 15.36 4.82
N GLN A 143 -2.99 15.27 5.61
CA GLN A 143 -2.94 15.08 7.07
C GLN A 143 -3.82 13.90 7.47
N LEU A 144 -3.34 13.13 8.46
CA LEU A 144 -4.15 12.08 9.06
C LEU A 144 -5.17 12.70 10.05
N PRO A 145 -6.38 12.12 10.16
CA PRO A 145 -7.34 12.56 11.15
C PRO A 145 -6.79 12.42 12.58
N GLU A 146 -7.00 13.42 13.43
CA GLU A 146 -6.55 13.41 14.83
C GLU A 146 -7.17 12.27 15.66
N ASN A 147 -8.35 11.80 15.27
CA ASN A 147 -9.09 10.73 15.93
C ASN A 147 -8.75 9.33 15.42
N LEU A 148 -7.77 9.19 14.51
CA LEU A 148 -7.33 7.88 14.03
C LEU A 148 -6.59 7.15 15.16
N LYS A 149 -7.17 6.04 15.65
CA LYS A 149 -6.70 5.36 16.87
C LYS A 149 -5.37 4.65 16.72
N GLU A 150 -5.13 4.06 15.55
CA GLU A 150 -3.95 3.25 15.25
C GLU A 150 -3.37 3.66 13.90
N ASP A 151 -2.53 4.70 13.90
CA ASP A 151 -2.01 5.31 12.68
C ASP A 151 -0.65 4.77 12.20
N LEU A 152 -0.07 3.79 12.91
CA LEU A 152 1.29 3.30 12.63
C LEU A 152 1.43 2.81 11.18
N PHE A 153 0.52 1.95 10.71
CA PHE A 153 0.57 1.45 9.33
C PHE A 153 0.29 2.55 8.31
N CYS A 154 -0.58 3.52 8.65
CA CYS A 154 -0.79 4.71 7.82
C CYS A 154 0.51 5.50 7.65
N ARG A 155 1.28 5.72 8.71
CA ARG A 155 2.56 6.45 8.67
C ARG A 155 3.60 5.70 7.88
N ILE A 156 3.79 4.39 8.15
CA ILE A 156 4.74 3.55 7.43
C ILE A 156 4.44 3.57 5.93
N LEU A 157 3.19 3.32 5.55
CA LEU A 157 2.77 3.29 4.16
C LEU A 157 2.98 4.64 3.47
N ARG A 158 2.58 5.75 4.10
CA ARG A 158 2.74 7.10 3.54
C ARG A 158 4.19 7.48 3.33
N ASP A 159 5.08 7.11 4.23
CA ASP A 159 6.51 7.36 4.08
C ASP A 159 7.11 6.51 2.96
N ALA A 160 6.76 5.22 2.91
CA ALA A 160 7.19 4.29 1.87
C ALA A 160 6.74 4.75 0.47
N ASP A 161 5.47 5.12 0.33
CA ASP A 161 4.88 5.61 -0.92
C ASP A 161 5.60 6.89 -1.39
N LYS A 162 5.78 7.90 -0.51
CA LYS A 162 6.49 9.14 -0.86
C LYS A 162 7.93 8.90 -1.27
N LEU A 163 8.65 7.98 -0.60
CA LEU A 163 10.01 7.65 -0.98
C LEU A 163 10.09 7.08 -2.41
N ASP A 164 9.17 6.20 -2.80
CA ASP A 164 9.16 5.68 -4.17
C ASP A 164 8.64 6.71 -5.19
N ILE A 165 7.68 7.58 -4.82
CA ILE A 165 7.24 8.70 -5.67
C ILE A 165 8.42 9.63 -6.00
N LEU A 166 9.32 9.93 -5.06
CA LEU A 166 10.53 10.71 -5.35
C LEU A 166 11.38 10.04 -6.43
N ARG A 167 11.58 8.72 -6.37
CA ARG A 167 12.28 7.96 -7.41
C ARG A 167 11.52 8.03 -8.74
N VAL A 168 10.21 7.78 -8.75
CA VAL A 168 9.37 7.83 -9.96
C VAL A 168 9.50 9.17 -10.66
N ASN A 169 9.49 10.29 -9.93
CA ASN A 169 9.64 11.63 -10.48
C ASN A 169 11.04 11.88 -11.09
N LEU A 170 12.06 11.12 -10.70
CA LEU A 170 13.40 11.21 -11.27
C LEU A 170 13.60 10.32 -12.50
N GLU A 171 12.92 9.19 -12.56
CA GLU A 171 13.14 8.14 -13.56
C GLU A 171 12.08 8.12 -14.66
N THR A 172 10.91 8.71 -14.45
CA THR A 172 9.77 8.69 -15.38
C THR A 172 9.52 10.11 -15.91
N PRO A 173 9.24 10.28 -17.21
CA PRO A 173 8.86 11.58 -17.77
C PRO A 173 7.63 12.14 -17.02
N LEU A 174 7.70 13.41 -16.63
CA LEU A 174 6.64 14.06 -15.85
C LEU A 174 5.31 14.13 -16.61
N GLU A 175 5.39 14.19 -17.94
CA GLU A 175 4.23 14.13 -18.85
C GLU A 175 3.45 12.83 -18.67
N ASP A 176 4.15 11.70 -18.49
CA ASP A 176 3.52 10.37 -18.31
C ASP A 176 2.86 10.24 -16.93
N ILE A 177 3.39 10.96 -15.93
CA ILE A 177 2.85 10.92 -14.55
C ILE A 177 1.67 11.87 -14.39
N TYR A 178 1.83 13.13 -14.83
CA TYR A 178 0.90 14.22 -14.52
C TYR A 178 -0.05 14.59 -15.66
N ASN A 179 0.07 13.96 -16.83
CA ASN A 179 -0.70 14.31 -18.04
C ASN A 179 -0.60 15.79 -18.44
N VAL A 180 0.51 16.45 -18.11
CA VAL A 180 0.78 17.84 -18.42
C VAL A 180 2.14 17.94 -19.12
N THR A 181 2.33 18.95 -19.94
CA THR A 181 3.63 19.17 -20.56
C THR A 181 4.66 19.67 -19.54
N THR A 182 5.95 19.40 -19.79
CA THR A 182 7.05 19.97 -18.98
C THR A 182 6.94 21.49 -18.88
N LYS A 183 6.46 22.17 -19.92
CA LYS A 183 6.26 23.62 -19.92
C LYS A 183 5.18 24.04 -18.92
N GLU A 184 4.02 23.40 -18.95
CA GLU A 184 2.92 23.67 -18.02
C GLU A 184 3.37 23.42 -16.59
N LEU A 185 4.05 22.29 -16.32
CA LEU A 185 4.55 21.96 -14.99
C LEU A 185 5.55 23.02 -14.46
N ARG A 186 6.44 23.51 -15.31
CA ARG A 186 7.42 24.56 -14.93
C ARG A 186 6.80 25.93 -14.71
N THR A 187 5.62 26.18 -15.24
CA THR A 187 4.88 27.43 -15.06
C THR A 187 3.78 27.34 -14.00
N SER A 188 3.61 26.17 -13.39
CA SER A 188 2.70 25.98 -12.25
C SER A 188 3.15 26.81 -11.07
N GLU A 189 2.21 27.49 -10.43
CA GLU A 189 2.45 28.26 -9.20
C GLU A 189 2.11 27.40 -7.98
N VAL A 190 2.87 27.60 -6.91
CA VAL A 190 2.53 27.03 -5.61
C VAL A 190 1.51 27.95 -4.96
N THR A 191 0.38 27.41 -4.52
CA THR A 191 -0.67 28.21 -3.91
C THR A 191 -0.21 28.83 -2.59
N PRO A 192 -0.75 30.01 -2.19
CA PRO A 192 -0.40 30.66 -0.93
C PRO A 192 -0.57 29.74 0.28
N GLU A 193 -1.62 28.91 0.30
CA GLU A 193 -1.91 27.97 1.39
C GLU A 193 -0.80 26.92 1.58
N VAL A 194 -0.18 26.48 0.47
CA VAL A 194 0.95 25.53 0.53
C VAL A 194 2.25 26.23 0.94
N MET A 195 2.39 27.52 0.58
CA MET A 195 3.58 28.31 0.97
C MET A 195 3.58 28.70 2.44
N GLU A 196 2.40 28.75 3.08
CA GLU A 196 2.23 29.12 4.52
C GLU A 196 2.23 27.91 5.45
N ALA A 197 2.17 26.67 4.92
CA ALA A 197 2.12 25.42 5.68
C ALA A 197 3.53 24.91 6.04
#